data_8a272feb3a106f5d72ebe7d15d40f5c9
#
_entry.id   8a272feb3a106f5d72ebe7d15d40f5c9
#
_cell.length_a   1.000
_cell.length_b   1.000
_cell.length_c   1.000
_cell.angle_alpha   90.00
_cell.angle_beta   90.00
_cell.angle_gamma   90.00
#
_symmetry.space_group_name_H-M   'P 1'
#
loop_
_entity.id
_entity.type
_entity.pdbx_description
1 polymer ?
#
loop_
_entity_poly.entity_id
_entity_poly.type
_entity_poly.pdbx_seq_one_letter_code
_entity_poly.pdbx_strand_id
1 'polypeptide(L)'
;MMTTTRRRQHQQFNRLRRIALGLFVLAVLEAVVITILAVNCASGAAPAPEETAPAPTAETSVPETEVPTASTPDEPVTEPETVPQETEGQGFLHSDDIPLSYELQEVMQQACEDYGVPYALALAIAECESSFNLDADNGTCWGLMQVHPINYDRLRGLGIEPTDYEGNIVAGVLLIGELLDKYGDQHKALMAYNCGEGGAAKLWQQGYYSSQYSRHVLNVSESWQQIIDDLKNI
;
A
#
# COMPACT_ATOMS: atom_id res chain seq x y z
N MET A 1 -34.43 8.18 4.16
CA MET A 1 -34.33 8.11 5.63
C MET A 1 -34.19 6.64 6.02
N MET A 2 -32.95 6.15 6.16
CA MET A 2 -32.70 4.76 6.61
C MET A 2 -33.18 4.62 8.06
N THR A 3 -33.97 3.57 8.32
CA THR A 3 -34.49 3.31 9.66
C THR A 3 -33.34 2.96 10.61
N THR A 4 -33.40 3.47 11.82
CA THR A 4 -32.39 3.33 12.91
C THR A 4 -31.97 1.85 13.14
N THR A 5 -32.85 0.92 12.81
CA THR A 5 -32.63 -0.52 12.92
C THR A 5 -31.62 -1.05 11.91
N ARG A 6 -31.64 -0.56 10.68
CA ARG A 6 -30.71 -0.97 9.60
C ARG A 6 -29.30 -0.47 9.88
N ARG A 7 -29.16 0.76 10.41
CA ARG A 7 -27.89 1.34 10.85
C ARG A 7 -27.23 0.52 11.97
N ARG A 8 -28.01 0.07 12.95
CA ARG A 8 -27.50 -0.78 14.06
C ARG A 8 -27.07 -2.16 13.58
N GLN A 9 -27.81 -2.77 12.65
CA GLN A 9 -27.42 -4.05 12.06
C GLN A 9 -26.12 -3.94 11.27
N HIS A 10 -25.93 -2.89 10.48
CA HIS A 10 -24.71 -2.65 9.71
C HIS A 10 -23.49 -2.42 10.63
N GLN A 11 -23.66 -1.63 11.71
CA GLN A 11 -22.61 -1.42 12.71
C GLN A 11 -22.23 -2.70 13.45
N GLN A 12 -23.20 -3.56 13.78
CA GLN A 12 -22.93 -4.88 14.39
C GLN A 12 -22.21 -5.81 13.43
N PHE A 13 -22.58 -5.81 12.16
CA PHE A 13 -21.95 -6.62 11.13
C PHE A 13 -20.48 -6.19 10.92
N ASN A 14 -20.22 -4.89 10.81
CA ASN A 14 -18.87 -4.35 10.67
C ASN A 14 -18.01 -4.62 11.92
N ARG A 15 -18.60 -4.57 13.11
CA ARG A 15 -17.91 -4.92 14.36
C ARG A 15 -17.53 -6.40 14.43
N LEU A 16 -18.44 -7.29 14.04
CA LEU A 16 -18.16 -8.73 13.97
C LEU A 16 -17.12 -9.07 12.90
N ARG A 17 -17.16 -8.39 11.75
CA ARG A 17 -16.18 -8.53 10.66
C ARG A 17 -14.78 -8.11 11.12
N ARG A 18 -14.64 -6.98 11.85
CA ARG A 18 -13.36 -6.53 12.43
C ARG A 18 -12.81 -7.52 13.45
N ILE A 19 -13.68 -8.09 14.31
CA ILE A 19 -13.26 -9.11 15.29
C ILE A 19 -12.81 -10.39 14.58
N ALA A 20 -13.55 -10.84 13.56
CA ALA A 20 -13.18 -12.02 12.77
C ALA A 20 -11.86 -11.82 12.02
N LEU A 21 -11.62 -10.62 11.47
CA LEU A 21 -10.38 -10.27 10.80
C LEU A 21 -9.19 -10.22 11.77
N GLY A 22 -9.38 -9.64 12.97
CA GLY A 22 -8.35 -9.63 14.02
C GLY A 22 -7.97 -11.04 14.49
N LEU A 23 -8.94 -11.94 14.63
CA LEU A 23 -8.68 -13.35 14.99
C LEU A 23 -7.97 -14.10 13.86
N PHE A 24 -8.28 -13.78 12.60
CA PHE A 24 -7.64 -14.36 11.42
C PHE A 24 -6.17 -13.94 11.31
N VAL A 25 -5.88 -12.64 11.50
CA VAL A 25 -4.49 -12.11 11.52
C VAL A 25 -3.69 -12.77 12.63
N LEU A 26 -4.28 -12.95 13.83
CA LEU A 26 -3.61 -13.61 14.95
C LEU A 26 -3.29 -15.08 14.61
N ALA A 27 -4.23 -15.81 14.01
CA ALA A 27 -4.01 -17.20 13.61
C ALA A 27 -2.93 -17.34 12.51
N VAL A 28 -2.83 -16.38 11.59
CA VAL A 28 -1.78 -16.36 10.56
C VAL A 28 -0.41 -16.09 11.18
N LEU A 29 -0.33 -15.16 12.13
CA LEU A 29 0.91 -14.87 12.88
C LEU A 29 1.38 -16.10 13.67
N GLU A 30 0.49 -16.82 14.33
CA GLU A 30 0.83 -18.07 15.03
C GLU A 30 1.34 -19.15 14.07
N ALA A 31 0.71 -19.31 12.91
CA ALA A 31 1.16 -20.27 11.89
C ALA A 31 2.55 -19.92 11.35
N VAL A 32 2.85 -18.64 11.14
CA VAL A 32 4.17 -18.16 10.69
C VAL A 32 5.22 -18.43 11.76
N VAL A 33 4.93 -18.13 13.03
CA VAL A 33 5.84 -18.39 14.16
C VAL A 33 6.16 -19.88 14.30
N ILE A 34 5.14 -20.75 14.19
CA ILE A 34 5.30 -22.21 14.24
C ILE A 34 6.18 -22.69 13.08
N THR A 35 5.99 -22.14 11.89
CA THR A 35 6.78 -22.50 10.70
C THR A 35 8.24 -22.07 10.85
N ILE A 36 8.50 -20.88 11.38
CA ILE A 36 9.87 -20.37 11.64
C ILE A 36 10.56 -21.23 12.72
N LEU A 37 9.86 -21.60 13.78
CA LEU A 37 10.39 -22.47 14.82
C LEU A 37 10.70 -23.87 14.29
N ALA A 38 9.86 -24.43 13.42
CA ALA A 38 10.09 -25.73 12.79
C ALA A 38 11.31 -25.73 11.85
N VAL A 39 11.51 -24.66 11.10
CA VAL A 39 12.68 -24.49 10.19
C VAL A 39 13.97 -24.32 11.01
N ASN A 40 13.95 -23.57 12.11
CA ASN A 40 15.12 -23.39 12.99
C ASN A 40 15.51 -24.66 13.76
N CYS A 41 14.57 -25.55 14.07
CA CYS A 41 14.87 -26.86 14.66
C CYS A 41 15.48 -27.86 13.67
N ALA A 42 15.29 -27.66 12.35
CA ALA A 42 15.85 -28.54 11.32
C ALA A 42 17.26 -28.13 10.84
N SER A 43 17.77 -26.96 11.23
CA SER A 43 19.07 -26.43 10.83
C SER A 43 20.11 -26.52 11.95
N GLY A 44 20.25 -27.69 12.55
CA GLY A 44 21.38 -27.99 13.42
C GLY A 44 22.61 -28.37 12.60
N ALA A 45 23.43 -27.42 12.15
CA ALA A 45 24.75 -27.66 11.61
C ALA A 45 25.75 -26.69 12.25
N ALA A 46 26.87 -27.27 12.70
CA ALA A 46 27.92 -26.71 13.53
C ALA A 46 28.72 -25.54 12.91
N PRO A 47 29.42 -24.73 13.71
CA PRO A 47 30.18 -23.58 13.22
C PRO A 47 31.53 -24.00 12.63
N ALA A 48 31.92 -23.35 11.54
CA ALA A 48 33.28 -23.37 11.01
C ALA A 48 33.97 -22.00 11.21
N PRO A 49 35.31 -21.91 11.26
CA PRO A 49 36.02 -20.96 12.08
C PRO A 49 36.32 -19.61 11.46
N GLU A 50 36.57 -18.63 12.35
CA GLU A 50 37.10 -17.27 12.10
C GLU A 50 38.32 -17.26 11.18
N GLU A 51 38.34 -16.31 10.26
CA GLU A 51 39.58 -15.81 9.67
C GLU A 51 39.61 -14.28 9.74
N THR A 52 40.70 -13.84 10.30
CA THR A 52 41.11 -12.54 10.79
C THR A 52 41.25 -11.46 9.70
N ALA A 53 41.00 -10.21 10.11
CA ALA A 53 41.20 -8.96 9.42
C ALA A 53 42.65 -8.75 8.88
N PRO A 54 42.95 -7.69 8.07
CA PRO A 54 43.15 -6.37 8.64
C PRO A 54 42.64 -5.16 7.80
N ALA A 55 42.40 -4.07 8.51
CA ALA A 55 42.25 -2.73 7.98
C ALA A 55 43.59 -2.19 7.44
N PRO A 56 43.53 -1.17 6.55
CA PRO A 56 44.31 0.02 6.88
C PRO A 56 43.57 1.36 6.69
N THR A 57 43.86 2.20 7.65
CA THR A 57 43.86 3.64 7.83
C THR A 57 44.38 4.46 6.63
N ALA A 58 43.81 5.67 6.41
CA ALA A 58 44.40 7.01 6.32
C ALA A 58 43.48 7.93 5.50
N GLU A 59 42.87 8.91 6.14
CA GLU A 59 43.19 10.33 6.20
C GLU A 59 43.46 11.01 4.84
N THR A 60 42.69 12.10 4.54
CA THR A 60 43.20 13.47 4.42
C THR A 60 42.15 14.43 3.79
N SER A 61 41.76 15.41 4.61
CA SER A 61 41.59 16.86 4.41
C SER A 61 40.59 17.45 3.40
N VAL A 62 39.78 18.30 4.03
CA VAL A 62 39.00 19.45 3.54
C VAL A 62 39.88 20.47 2.80
N PRO A 63 39.36 21.30 1.90
CA PRO A 63 39.13 22.66 2.34
C PRO A 63 37.79 23.29 1.91
N GLU A 64 37.31 24.07 2.82
CA GLU A 64 36.39 25.17 2.85
C GLU A 64 36.68 26.25 1.79
N THR A 65 35.65 26.78 1.11
CA THR A 65 35.71 28.16 0.53
C THR A 65 34.29 28.72 0.42
N GLU A 66 34.09 29.69 1.20
CA GLU A 66 33.27 30.90 1.33
C GLU A 66 32.16 31.22 0.31
N VAL A 67 31.10 31.77 0.92
CA VAL A 67 29.96 32.55 0.44
C VAL A 67 30.40 33.90 -0.14
N PRO A 68 29.64 34.50 -1.08
CA PRO A 68 29.07 35.78 -0.70
C PRO A 68 27.56 35.97 -0.99
N THR A 69 26.98 36.62 -0.04
CA THR A 69 25.69 37.34 0.06
C THR A 69 25.62 38.52 -0.94
N ALA A 70 24.40 38.76 -1.48
CA ALA A 70 23.74 40.09 -1.61
C ALA A 70 22.61 40.03 -2.64
N SER A 71 21.46 40.32 -2.28
CA SER A 71 20.60 41.52 -2.15
C SER A 71 19.34 41.42 -2.98
N THR A 72 18.24 41.54 -2.31
CA THR A 72 16.90 41.91 -2.79
C THR A 72 16.88 43.33 -3.38
N PRO A 73 15.95 43.70 -4.30
CA PRO A 73 14.75 44.39 -3.84
C PRO A 73 13.43 44.02 -4.55
N ASP A 74 12.37 44.04 -3.73
CA ASP A 74 10.97 44.50 -3.88
C ASP A 74 10.49 44.97 -5.27
N GLU A 75 9.35 44.56 -5.68
CA GLU A 75 7.89 44.78 -5.54
C GLU A 75 7.16 44.59 -6.89
N PRO A 76 5.83 44.73 -6.98
CA PRO A 76 4.83 43.66 -6.91
C PRO A 76 4.15 43.48 -8.30
N VAL A 77 3.79 42.28 -8.66
CA VAL A 77 2.94 42.05 -9.84
C VAL A 77 1.72 41.23 -9.45
N THR A 78 0.67 41.96 -9.38
CA THR A 78 -0.76 41.64 -9.65
C THR A 78 -1.01 40.19 -10.09
N GLU A 79 -1.75 39.53 -9.24
CA GLU A 79 -2.50 38.31 -9.45
C GLU A 79 -3.48 38.47 -10.62
N PRO A 80 -3.59 37.53 -11.53
CA PRO A 80 -4.86 37.25 -12.17
C PRO A 80 -5.47 36.02 -11.50
N GLU A 81 -6.56 36.21 -10.77
CA GLU A 81 -7.50 35.18 -10.42
C GLU A 81 -7.85 34.37 -11.68
N THR A 82 -7.21 33.21 -11.80
CA THR A 82 -7.71 32.19 -12.72
C THR A 82 -8.59 31.28 -11.89
N VAL A 83 -9.88 31.54 -11.96
CA VAL A 83 -10.93 30.61 -11.55
C VAL A 83 -10.59 29.27 -12.22
N PRO A 84 -10.42 28.17 -11.46
CA PRO A 84 -10.32 26.85 -12.07
C PRO A 84 -11.65 26.60 -12.79
N GLN A 85 -11.59 26.42 -14.11
CA GLN A 85 -12.71 25.85 -14.84
C GLN A 85 -12.99 24.48 -14.22
N GLU A 86 -14.16 24.37 -13.61
CA GLU A 86 -14.77 23.08 -13.31
C GLU A 86 -14.82 22.28 -14.62
N THR A 87 -13.87 21.39 -14.78
CA THR A 87 -14.02 20.27 -15.70
C THR A 87 -15.18 19.48 -15.14
N GLU A 88 -16.29 19.42 -15.85
CA GLU A 88 -17.37 18.44 -15.66
C GLU A 88 -16.77 17.04 -15.92
N GLY A 89 -15.97 16.56 -14.95
CA GLY A 89 -15.50 15.19 -14.83
C GLY A 89 -16.47 14.41 -13.96
N GLN A 90 -16.67 13.17 -14.26
CA GLN A 90 -17.46 12.23 -13.45
C GLN A 90 -17.11 12.42 -11.98
N GLY A 91 -18.10 12.85 -11.17
CA GLY A 91 -17.89 13.12 -9.76
C GLY A 91 -17.41 11.85 -9.06
N PHE A 92 -16.41 12.00 -8.18
CA PHE A 92 -15.93 10.91 -7.35
C PHE A 92 -17.04 10.31 -6.49
N LEU A 93 -16.98 9.00 -6.26
CA LEU A 93 -17.89 8.31 -5.37
C LEU A 93 -17.42 8.44 -3.92
N HIS A 94 -18.22 9.10 -3.10
CA HIS A 94 -17.96 9.23 -1.67
C HIS A 94 -18.89 8.32 -0.87
N SER A 95 -18.35 7.67 0.15
CA SER A 95 -19.14 6.83 1.05
C SER A 95 -18.60 6.83 2.47
N ASP A 96 -19.50 7.00 3.43
CA ASP A 96 -19.19 6.83 4.86
C ASP A 96 -18.91 5.35 5.24
N ASP A 97 -19.22 4.41 4.36
CA ASP A 97 -18.92 2.98 4.56
C ASP A 97 -17.44 2.65 4.26
N ILE A 98 -16.74 3.53 3.51
CA ILE A 98 -15.30 3.43 3.27
C ILE A 98 -14.59 4.16 4.42
N PRO A 99 -13.73 3.50 5.21
CA PRO A 99 -13.09 4.10 6.38
C PRO A 99 -11.86 4.95 6.02
N LEU A 100 -12.02 5.82 5.03
CA LEU A 100 -11.08 6.85 4.58
C LEU A 100 -11.81 8.19 4.51
N SER A 101 -11.11 9.31 4.69
CA SER A 101 -11.68 10.62 4.40
C SER A 101 -12.06 10.73 2.93
N TYR A 102 -12.97 11.63 2.59
CA TYR A 102 -13.41 11.81 1.20
C TYR A 102 -12.26 12.21 0.29
N GLU A 103 -11.34 13.04 0.78
CA GLU A 103 -10.13 13.44 0.07
C GLU A 103 -9.25 12.22 -0.27
N LEU A 104 -9.06 11.29 0.66
CA LEU A 104 -8.28 10.08 0.41
C LEU A 104 -9.03 9.07 -0.47
N GLN A 105 -10.38 9.06 -0.42
CA GLN A 105 -11.19 8.30 -1.37
C GLN A 105 -11.01 8.83 -2.81
N GLU A 106 -10.99 10.15 -3.00
CA GLU A 106 -10.73 10.79 -4.29
C GLU A 106 -9.33 10.48 -4.81
N VAL A 107 -8.30 10.63 -3.96
CA VAL A 107 -6.92 10.27 -4.31
C VAL A 107 -6.83 8.82 -4.78
N MET A 108 -7.46 7.89 -4.07
CA MET A 108 -7.45 6.47 -4.45
C MET A 108 -8.21 6.22 -5.76
N GLN A 109 -9.37 6.84 -5.96
CA GLN A 109 -10.14 6.72 -7.20
C GLN A 109 -9.35 7.27 -8.39
N GLN A 110 -8.75 8.46 -8.24
CA GLN A 110 -7.92 9.06 -9.29
C GLN A 110 -6.72 8.16 -9.63
N ALA A 111 -6.01 7.67 -8.63
CA ALA A 111 -4.90 6.74 -8.86
C ALA A 111 -5.37 5.45 -9.57
N CYS A 112 -6.56 4.94 -9.21
CA CYS A 112 -7.14 3.77 -9.88
C CYS A 112 -7.44 4.03 -11.35
N GLU A 113 -7.95 5.22 -11.69
CA GLU A 113 -8.17 5.64 -13.07
C GLU A 113 -6.86 5.78 -13.83
N ASP A 114 -5.86 6.45 -13.23
CA ASP A 114 -4.56 6.71 -13.85
C ASP A 114 -3.78 5.43 -14.16
N TYR A 115 -3.88 4.43 -13.29
CA TYR A 115 -3.10 3.18 -13.40
C TYR A 115 -3.95 1.95 -13.78
N GLY A 116 -5.20 2.13 -14.18
CA GLY A 116 -6.06 1.06 -14.67
C GLY A 116 -6.40 -0.01 -13.63
N VAL A 117 -6.45 0.35 -12.35
CA VAL A 117 -6.75 -0.58 -11.24
C VAL A 117 -8.23 -0.47 -10.87
N PRO A 118 -8.98 -1.59 -10.75
CA PRO A 118 -10.34 -1.52 -10.23
C PRO A 118 -10.37 -0.93 -8.82
N TYR A 119 -11.21 0.09 -8.57
CA TYR A 119 -11.29 0.75 -7.26
C TYR A 119 -11.62 -0.23 -6.12
N ALA A 120 -12.52 -1.18 -6.37
CA ALA A 120 -12.82 -2.26 -5.43
C ALA A 120 -11.59 -3.10 -5.06
N LEU A 121 -10.66 -3.32 -6.00
CA LEU A 121 -9.42 -4.05 -5.74
C LEU A 121 -8.46 -3.23 -4.89
N ALA A 122 -8.33 -1.93 -5.13
CA ALA A 122 -7.50 -1.05 -4.32
C ALA A 122 -8.00 -0.98 -2.86
N LEU A 123 -9.32 -0.84 -2.66
CA LEU A 123 -9.95 -0.89 -1.34
C LEU A 123 -9.70 -2.24 -0.64
N ALA A 124 -9.79 -3.34 -1.37
CA ALA A 124 -9.54 -4.67 -0.84
C ALA A 124 -8.09 -4.86 -0.39
N ILE A 125 -7.12 -4.34 -1.16
CA ILE A 125 -5.71 -4.34 -0.78
C ILE A 125 -5.51 -3.51 0.49
N ALA A 126 -6.03 -2.28 0.56
CA ALA A 126 -5.94 -1.43 1.74
C ALA A 126 -6.56 -2.09 2.99
N GLU A 127 -7.71 -2.76 2.84
CA GLU A 127 -8.31 -3.52 3.94
C GLU A 127 -7.43 -4.69 4.40
N CYS A 128 -6.87 -5.45 3.47
CA CYS A 128 -6.06 -6.63 3.77
C CYS A 128 -4.67 -6.27 4.34
N GLU A 129 -4.06 -5.18 3.86
CA GLU A 129 -2.72 -4.76 4.28
C GLU A 129 -2.71 -4.05 5.63
N SER A 130 -3.67 -3.16 5.87
CA SER A 130 -3.64 -2.27 7.04
C SER A 130 -4.95 -2.21 7.83
N SER A 131 -6.02 -2.84 7.35
CA SER A 131 -7.39 -2.61 7.85
C SER A 131 -7.77 -1.11 7.79
N PHE A 132 -7.33 -0.41 6.77
CA PHE A 132 -7.47 1.03 6.57
C PHE A 132 -6.75 1.89 7.63
N ASN A 133 -5.73 1.37 8.29
CA ASN A 133 -4.88 2.15 9.18
C ASN A 133 -3.82 2.90 8.37
N LEU A 134 -3.91 4.23 8.33
CA LEU A 134 -2.98 5.09 7.61
C LEU A 134 -1.55 5.03 8.18
N ASP A 135 -1.42 4.81 9.49
CA ASP A 135 -0.15 4.75 10.22
C ASP A 135 0.33 3.31 10.45
N ALA A 136 -0.18 2.36 9.66
CA ALA A 136 0.25 0.97 9.81
C ALA A 136 1.75 0.83 9.52
N ASP A 137 2.46 0.24 10.47
CA ASP A 137 3.90 -0.06 10.37
C ASP A 137 4.15 -1.45 10.95
N ASN A 138 4.63 -2.36 10.12
CA ASN A 138 5.00 -3.71 10.54
C ASN A 138 6.52 -3.88 10.73
N GLY A 139 7.28 -2.78 10.78
CA GLY A 139 8.74 -2.74 10.87
C GLY A 139 9.47 -2.96 9.55
N THR A 140 8.74 -3.22 8.46
CA THR A 140 9.29 -3.39 7.11
C THR A 140 8.55 -2.53 6.09
N CYS A 141 7.22 -2.56 6.10
CA CYS A 141 6.36 -1.82 5.19
C CYS A 141 5.56 -0.78 5.97
N TRP A 142 5.21 0.33 5.32
CA TRP A 142 4.50 1.44 5.95
C TRP A 142 3.24 1.83 5.19
N GLY A 143 2.26 2.37 5.96
CA GLY A 143 1.08 3.07 5.50
C GLY A 143 -0.07 2.16 5.09
N LEU A 144 -1.10 2.79 4.53
CA LEU A 144 -2.36 2.15 4.15
C LEU A 144 -2.16 0.95 3.22
N MET A 145 -1.29 1.11 2.22
CA MET A 145 -1.02 0.13 1.17
C MET A 145 0.21 -0.74 1.45
N GLN A 146 0.83 -0.61 2.64
CA GLN A 146 2.02 -1.35 3.07
C GLN A 146 3.14 -1.37 2.03
N VAL A 147 3.55 -0.16 1.60
CA VAL A 147 4.59 0.00 0.59
C VAL A 147 5.98 -0.30 1.19
N HIS A 148 6.70 -1.23 0.56
CA HIS A 148 8.04 -1.63 1.01
C HIS A 148 9.09 -0.58 0.60
N PRO A 149 10.03 -0.19 1.50
CA PRO A 149 11.06 0.83 1.26
C PRO A 149 11.95 0.61 0.04
N ILE A 150 12.08 -0.63 -0.44
CA ILE A 150 12.83 -0.94 -1.67
C ILE A 150 12.31 -0.18 -2.89
N ASN A 151 11.06 0.27 -2.87
CA ASN A 151 10.42 1.03 -3.94
C ASN A 151 10.56 2.55 -3.78
N TYR A 152 10.99 3.06 -2.62
CA TYR A 152 10.91 4.48 -2.27
C TYR A 152 11.71 5.38 -3.22
N ASP A 153 12.96 5.02 -3.54
CA ASP A 153 13.79 5.84 -4.42
C ASP A 153 13.19 5.94 -5.82
N ARG A 154 12.66 4.83 -6.34
CA ARG A 154 11.96 4.83 -7.63
C ARG A 154 10.70 5.68 -7.59
N LEU A 155 9.88 5.55 -6.55
CA LEU A 155 8.63 6.29 -6.39
C LEU A 155 8.90 7.80 -6.26
N ARG A 156 9.88 8.21 -5.46
CA ARG A 156 10.32 9.61 -5.36
C ARG A 156 10.84 10.16 -6.68
N GLY A 157 11.54 9.34 -7.46
CA GLY A 157 11.96 9.68 -8.81
C GLY A 157 10.78 9.94 -9.78
N LEU A 158 9.60 9.43 -9.47
CA LEU A 158 8.33 9.69 -10.17
C LEU A 158 7.51 10.84 -9.55
N GLY A 159 8.04 11.49 -8.51
CA GLY A 159 7.33 12.56 -7.78
C GLY A 159 6.30 12.06 -6.76
N ILE A 160 6.35 10.76 -6.40
CA ILE A 160 5.44 10.16 -5.41
C ILE A 160 6.20 10.00 -4.09
N GLU A 161 5.70 10.59 -2.99
CA GLU A 161 6.27 10.43 -1.65
C GLU A 161 5.56 9.28 -0.92
N PRO A 162 6.15 8.08 -0.81
CA PRO A 162 5.44 6.90 -0.29
C PRO A 162 5.27 6.92 1.22
N THR A 163 5.81 7.93 1.92
CA THR A 163 5.75 8.07 3.37
C THR A 163 4.76 9.12 3.84
N ASP A 164 3.96 9.71 2.94
CA ASP A 164 2.74 10.43 3.28
C ASP A 164 1.49 9.62 2.90
N TYR A 165 0.31 10.03 3.37
CA TYR A 165 -0.91 9.23 3.19
C TYR A 165 -1.35 9.16 1.72
N GLU A 166 -1.36 10.30 1.03
CA GLU A 166 -1.74 10.38 -0.39
C GLU A 166 -0.74 9.64 -1.27
N GLY A 167 0.55 9.93 -1.08
CA GLY A 167 1.62 9.29 -1.83
C GLY A 167 1.70 7.78 -1.56
N ASN A 168 1.36 7.31 -0.36
CA ASN A 168 1.28 5.87 -0.06
C ASN A 168 0.16 5.18 -0.84
N ILE A 169 -1.01 5.84 -0.95
CA ILE A 169 -2.13 5.36 -1.77
C ILE A 169 -1.72 5.28 -3.24
N VAL A 170 -1.21 6.39 -3.79
CA VAL A 170 -0.77 6.45 -5.19
C VAL A 170 0.32 5.41 -5.48
N ALA A 171 1.29 5.27 -4.58
CA ALA A 171 2.36 4.28 -4.69
C ALA A 171 1.84 2.84 -4.73
N GLY A 172 0.95 2.49 -3.80
CA GLY A 172 0.37 1.14 -3.75
C GLY A 172 -0.46 0.81 -4.99
N VAL A 173 -1.27 1.76 -5.46
CA VAL A 173 -2.09 1.59 -6.67
C VAL A 173 -1.21 1.50 -7.93
N LEU A 174 -0.18 2.34 -8.06
CA LEU A 174 0.81 2.23 -9.14
C LEU A 174 1.46 0.84 -9.16
N LEU A 175 1.96 0.39 -7.99
CA LEU A 175 2.67 -0.90 -7.90
C LEU A 175 1.78 -2.09 -8.29
N ILE A 176 0.53 -2.13 -7.83
CA ILE A 176 -0.38 -3.21 -8.24
C ILE A 176 -0.80 -3.07 -9.70
N GLY A 177 -0.99 -1.86 -10.22
CA GLY A 177 -1.28 -1.62 -11.64
C GLY A 177 -0.18 -2.16 -12.56
N GLU A 178 1.07 -1.83 -12.27
CA GLU A 178 2.23 -2.38 -13.01
C GLU A 178 2.29 -3.92 -12.99
N LEU A 179 1.95 -4.53 -11.85
CA LEU A 179 1.92 -5.99 -11.73
C LEU A 179 0.75 -6.62 -12.48
N LEU A 180 -0.41 -5.97 -12.50
CA LEU A 180 -1.56 -6.40 -13.31
C LEU A 180 -1.25 -6.35 -14.80
N ASP A 181 -0.66 -5.26 -15.27
CA ASP A 181 -0.24 -5.11 -16.66
C ASP A 181 0.82 -6.13 -17.05
N LYS A 182 1.79 -6.37 -16.16
CA LYS A 182 2.90 -7.29 -16.40
C LYS A 182 2.46 -8.74 -16.50
N TYR A 183 1.56 -9.17 -15.63
CA TYR A 183 1.20 -10.59 -15.53
C TYR A 183 -0.12 -10.95 -16.20
N GLY A 184 -1.02 -9.99 -16.44
CA GLY A 184 -2.34 -10.23 -17.01
C GLY A 184 -3.22 -11.18 -16.20
N ASP A 185 -2.85 -11.44 -14.94
CA ASP A 185 -3.51 -12.37 -14.02
C ASP A 185 -3.52 -11.79 -12.61
N GLN A 186 -4.71 -11.62 -12.03
CA GLN A 186 -4.88 -10.98 -10.72
C GLN A 186 -4.22 -11.79 -9.59
N HIS A 187 -4.29 -13.11 -9.62
CA HIS A 187 -3.64 -13.92 -8.59
C HIS A 187 -2.12 -13.76 -8.64
N LYS A 188 -1.52 -13.77 -9.83
CA LYS A 188 -0.08 -13.55 -9.99
C LYS A 188 0.35 -12.17 -9.56
N ALA A 189 -0.40 -11.13 -9.96
CA ALA A 189 -0.15 -9.76 -9.57
C ALA A 189 -0.19 -9.59 -8.04
N LEU A 190 -1.24 -10.09 -7.40
CA LEU A 190 -1.40 -10.05 -5.95
C LEU A 190 -0.33 -10.88 -5.20
N MET A 191 0.07 -12.03 -5.73
CA MET A 191 1.19 -12.79 -5.16
C MET A 191 2.49 -12.00 -5.23
N ALA A 192 2.78 -11.36 -6.37
CA ALA A 192 3.96 -10.54 -6.54
C ALA A 192 3.93 -9.27 -5.66
N TYR A 193 2.76 -8.68 -5.47
CA TYR A 193 2.56 -7.56 -4.53
C TYR A 193 2.91 -7.96 -3.10
N ASN A 194 2.37 -9.09 -2.64
CA ASN A 194 2.49 -9.55 -1.25
C ASN A 194 3.89 -10.06 -0.88
N CYS A 195 4.53 -10.86 -1.75
CA CYS A 195 5.82 -11.50 -1.43
C CYS A 195 6.98 -11.08 -2.34
N GLY A 196 6.76 -10.03 -3.13
CA GLY A 196 7.70 -9.60 -4.16
C GLY A 196 7.75 -10.55 -5.36
N GLU A 197 8.18 -10.04 -6.50
CA GLU A 197 8.25 -10.82 -7.75
C GLU A 197 9.15 -12.06 -7.64
N GLY A 198 10.27 -11.94 -6.92
CA GLY A 198 11.18 -13.07 -6.69
C GLY A 198 10.57 -14.17 -5.84
N GLY A 199 9.78 -13.80 -4.82
CA GLY A 199 9.04 -14.76 -3.99
C GLY A 199 7.93 -15.46 -4.79
N ALA A 200 7.14 -14.67 -5.51
CA ALA A 200 6.08 -15.19 -6.37
C ALA A 200 6.60 -16.12 -7.47
N ALA A 201 7.71 -15.77 -8.13
CA ALA A 201 8.32 -16.61 -9.15
C ALA A 201 8.72 -18.00 -8.64
N LYS A 202 9.23 -18.09 -7.41
CA LYS A 202 9.55 -19.39 -6.76
C LYS A 202 8.29 -20.25 -6.55
N LEU A 203 7.19 -19.62 -6.13
CA LEU A 203 5.91 -20.31 -5.95
C LEU A 203 5.35 -20.79 -7.29
N TRP A 204 5.42 -19.99 -8.34
CA TRP A 204 4.97 -20.37 -9.69
C TRP A 204 5.78 -21.52 -10.28
N GLN A 205 7.09 -21.57 -10.04
CA GLN A 205 7.95 -22.71 -10.43
C GLN A 205 7.55 -24.02 -9.75
N GLN A 206 6.93 -23.92 -8.56
CA GLN A 206 6.37 -25.06 -7.83
C GLN A 206 4.92 -25.39 -8.22
N GLY A 207 4.34 -24.65 -9.18
CA GLY A 207 2.98 -24.86 -9.65
C GLY A 207 1.89 -24.13 -8.85
N TYR A 208 2.26 -23.23 -7.93
CA TYR A 208 1.31 -22.44 -7.14
C TYR A 208 1.02 -21.09 -7.83
N TYR A 209 -0.10 -20.98 -8.53
CA TYR A 209 -0.53 -19.77 -9.25
C TYR A 209 -1.56 -18.94 -8.51
N SER A 210 -1.93 -19.32 -7.29
CA SER A 210 -2.73 -18.54 -6.34
C SER A 210 -2.22 -18.78 -4.93
N SER A 211 -2.41 -17.81 -4.04
CA SER A 211 -2.07 -17.90 -2.62
C SER A 211 -3.31 -17.68 -1.75
N GLN A 212 -3.20 -17.91 -0.44
CA GLN A 212 -4.25 -17.55 0.49
C GLN A 212 -4.52 -16.04 0.45
N TYR A 213 -3.46 -15.22 0.41
CA TYR A 213 -3.55 -13.78 0.29
C TYR A 213 -4.33 -13.37 -0.98
N SER A 214 -3.91 -13.85 -2.16
CA SER A 214 -4.54 -13.44 -3.41
C SER A 214 -6.02 -13.83 -3.49
N ARG A 215 -6.39 -15.00 -2.98
CA ARG A 215 -7.81 -15.41 -2.89
C ARG A 215 -8.60 -14.54 -1.91
N HIS A 216 -7.98 -14.19 -0.78
CA HIS A 216 -8.62 -13.36 0.23
C HIS A 216 -8.89 -11.95 -0.30
N VAL A 217 -7.88 -11.29 -0.91
CA VAL A 217 -8.02 -9.96 -1.51
C VAL A 217 -9.13 -9.95 -2.57
N LEU A 218 -9.16 -10.95 -3.47
CA LEU A 218 -10.20 -11.00 -4.50
C LEU A 218 -11.61 -11.17 -3.93
N ASN A 219 -11.77 -12.00 -2.91
CA ASN A 219 -13.06 -12.15 -2.22
C ASN A 219 -13.50 -10.85 -1.52
N VAL A 220 -12.57 -10.11 -0.90
CA VAL A 220 -12.85 -8.80 -0.31
C VAL A 220 -13.18 -7.77 -1.40
N SER A 221 -12.49 -7.83 -2.55
CA SER A 221 -12.76 -6.98 -3.71
C SER A 221 -14.18 -7.17 -4.25
N GLU A 222 -14.69 -8.40 -4.33
CA GLU A 222 -16.08 -8.66 -4.71
C GLU A 222 -17.08 -7.99 -3.76
N SER A 223 -16.77 -7.99 -2.45
CA SER A 223 -17.61 -7.32 -1.45
C SER A 223 -17.60 -5.80 -1.60
N TRP A 224 -16.44 -5.20 -1.90
CA TRP A 224 -16.34 -3.77 -2.18
C TRP A 224 -17.02 -3.40 -3.49
N GLN A 225 -16.92 -4.24 -4.52
CA GLN A 225 -17.61 -4.00 -5.79
C GLN A 225 -19.12 -3.90 -5.60
N GLN A 226 -19.71 -4.78 -4.78
CA GLN A 226 -21.14 -4.71 -4.47
C GLN A 226 -21.52 -3.38 -3.79
N ILE A 227 -20.70 -2.91 -2.84
CA ILE A 227 -20.93 -1.62 -2.17
C ILE A 227 -20.86 -0.47 -3.17
N ILE A 228 -19.86 -0.47 -4.05
CA ILE A 228 -19.68 0.55 -5.10
C ILE A 228 -20.87 0.54 -6.08
N ASP A 229 -21.34 -0.63 -6.47
CA ASP A 229 -22.47 -0.77 -7.38
C ASP A 229 -23.79 -0.27 -6.73
N ASP A 230 -23.98 -0.56 -5.43
CA ASP A 230 -25.12 -0.03 -4.70
C ASP A 230 -25.10 1.50 -4.58
N LEU A 231 -23.89 2.11 -4.43
CA LEU A 231 -23.73 3.56 -4.39
C LEU A 231 -24.04 4.23 -5.74
N LYS A 232 -23.70 3.61 -6.85
CA LYS A 232 -23.97 4.13 -8.20
C LYS A 232 -25.46 4.09 -8.58
N ASN A 233 -26.25 3.30 -7.87
CA ASN A 233 -27.67 3.12 -8.13
C ASN A 233 -28.57 3.99 -7.22
N ILE A 234 -28.02 4.88 -6.41
CA ILE A 234 -28.76 5.83 -5.56
C ILE A 234 -28.89 7.18 -6.25
#